data_bc880e229f7c79c9b24c189df75e6ced
#
_entry.id   bc880e229f7c79c9b24c189df75e6ced
#
_cell.length_a   1.000
_cell.length_b   1.000
_cell.length_c   1.000
_cell.angle_alpha   90.00
_cell.angle_beta   90.00
_cell.angle_gamma   90.00
#
_symmetry.space_group_name_H-M   'P 1'
#
loop_
_entity.id
_entity.type
_entity.pdbx_description
1 polymer ?
#
loop_
_entity_poly.entity_id
_entity_poly.type
_entity_poly.pdbx_seq_one_letter_code
_entity_poly.pdbx_strand_id
1 'polypeptide(L)'
;TAAAATFIASVPVEYRPENTEGLQGYIHPWGFEKSGGFDVIVRTRVRYFDKAEGEKFNNIINDALARVARDFPNVKTEVLQDVMQYENVAYTLHPQAQKLVENAAKKIGKKVVFTDERGGTTAAMFAAKGLKGGMCLFTGQHEVHSTREYADLKEMEEAYLLMLEIIKQIPSI
;
A
#
# COMPACT_ATOMS: atom_id res chain seq x y z
N THR A 1 18.43 -2.92 -21.98
CA THR A 1 18.76 -3.34 -20.59
C THR A 1 19.52 -2.25 -19.82
N ALA A 2 20.59 -1.63 -20.36
CA ALA A 2 21.34 -0.56 -19.68
C ALA A 2 20.46 0.66 -19.35
N ALA A 3 19.66 1.14 -20.29
CA ALA A 3 18.72 2.25 -20.06
C ALA A 3 17.75 1.98 -18.88
N ALA A 4 17.18 0.76 -18.83
CA ALA A 4 16.31 0.37 -17.71
C ALA A 4 17.06 0.29 -16.37
N ALA A 5 18.29 -0.22 -16.38
CA ALA A 5 19.15 -0.22 -15.19
C ALA A 5 19.47 1.20 -14.72
N THR A 6 19.71 2.14 -15.64
CA THR A 6 19.92 3.56 -15.33
C THR A 6 18.67 4.17 -14.70
N PHE A 7 17.47 3.88 -15.21
CA PHE A 7 16.22 4.30 -14.57
C PHE A 7 16.14 3.81 -13.13
N ILE A 8 16.33 2.51 -12.91
CA ILE A 8 16.27 1.90 -11.57
C ILE A 8 17.30 2.53 -10.63
N ALA A 9 18.54 2.70 -11.11
CA ALA A 9 19.62 3.30 -10.33
C ALA A 9 19.39 4.79 -10.03
N SER A 10 18.55 5.48 -10.80
CA SER A 10 18.22 6.89 -10.59
C SER A 10 17.21 7.12 -9.46
N VAL A 11 16.53 6.07 -8.97
CA VAL A 11 15.71 6.19 -7.76
C VAL A 11 16.63 6.41 -6.55
N PRO A 12 16.51 7.53 -5.84
CA PRO A 12 17.35 7.82 -4.68
C PRO A 12 17.24 6.72 -3.61
N VAL A 13 18.39 6.41 -3.01
CA VAL A 13 18.51 5.29 -2.05
C VAL A 13 17.58 5.45 -0.86
N GLU A 14 17.39 6.68 -0.38
CA GLU A 14 16.53 7.02 0.75
C GLU A 14 15.03 6.78 0.50
N TYR A 15 14.61 6.63 -0.78
CA TYR A 15 13.19 6.35 -1.13
C TYR A 15 12.98 4.92 -1.62
N ARG A 16 13.95 4.04 -1.44
CA ARG A 16 13.78 2.62 -1.74
C ARG A 16 13.14 1.88 -0.56
N PRO A 17 12.33 0.83 -0.82
CA PRO A 17 11.62 0.13 0.26
C PRO A 17 12.53 -0.39 1.38
N GLU A 18 13.75 -0.82 1.05
CA GLU A 18 14.74 -1.34 1.99
C GLU A 18 15.32 -0.28 2.94
N ASN A 19 15.13 1.00 2.63
CA ASN A 19 15.64 2.15 3.41
C ASN A 19 14.52 3.02 3.98
N THR A 20 13.28 2.56 3.95
CA THR A 20 12.11 3.29 4.43
C THR A 20 11.32 2.46 5.43
N GLU A 21 10.74 3.11 6.44
CA GLU A 21 9.94 2.47 7.47
C GLU A 21 8.73 3.33 7.89
N GLY A 22 7.83 2.75 8.68
CA GLY A 22 6.68 3.44 9.24
C GLY A 22 5.82 4.14 8.16
N LEU A 23 5.62 5.45 8.30
CA LEU A 23 4.84 6.28 7.37
C LEU A 23 5.66 6.90 6.24
N GLN A 24 6.88 6.46 6.02
CA GLN A 24 7.67 6.90 4.88
C GLN A 24 7.19 6.22 3.61
N GLY A 25 6.94 7.01 2.58
CA GLY A 25 6.64 6.50 1.26
C GLY A 25 7.89 5.95 0.55
N TYR A 26 7.68 5.24 -0.56
CA TYR A 26 8.80 4.67 -1.32
C TYR A 26 8.49 4.55 -2.82
N ILE A 27 9.55 4.47 -3.60
CA ILE A 27 9.54 4.14 -5.03
C ILE A 27 10.22 2.79 -5.21
N HIS A 28 9.48 1.80 -5.69
CA HIS A 28 9.96 0.42 -5.85
C HIS A 28 9.86 -0.05 -7.31
N PRO A 29 10.93 0.03 -8.10
CA PRO A 29 11.03 -0.69 -9.36
C PRO A 29 11.15 -2.19 -9.06
N TRP A 30 10.02 -2.91 -9.07
CA TRP A 30 9.94 -4.29 -8.58
C TRP A 30 9.90 -5.34 -9.70
N GLY A 31 9.54 -4.94 -10.90
CA GLY A 31 9.44 -5.84 -12.04
C GLY A 31 10.30 -5.38 -13.20
N PHE A 32 11.00 -6.33 -13.80
CA PHE A 32 11.84 -6.13 -14.96
C PHE A 32 11.59 -7.30 -15.93
N GLU A 33 10.94 -7.02 -17.06
CA GLU A 33 10.61 -8.05 -18.03
C GLU A 33 10.91 -7.62 -19.45
N LYS A 34 11.29 -8.58 -20.30
CA LYS A 34 11.38 -8.38 -21.75
C LYS A 34 9.98 -8.39 -22.35
N SER A 35 9.71 -7.43 -23.23
CA SER A 35 8.47 -7.33 -23.99
C SER A 35 8.75 -7.41 -25.48
N GLY A 36 9.19 -8.59 -25.95
CA GLY A 36 9.54 -8.81 -27.36
C GLY A 36 10.80 -8.05 -27.81
N GLY A 37 11.53 -8.55 -28.78
CA GLY A 37 12.68 -7.88 -29.37
C GLY A 37 13.68 -7.36 -28.33
N PHE A 38 13.95 -6.06 -28.35
CA PHE A 38 14.85 -5.37 -27.42
C PHE A 38 14.14 -4.55 -26.35
N ASP A 39 12.80 -4.55 -26.33
CA ASP A 39 12.00 -3.77 -25.40
C ASP A 39 12.05 -4.36 -23.99
N VAL A 40 12.05 -3.47 -23.01
CA VAL A 40 12.06 -3.80 -21.59
C VAL A 40 11.00 -2.99 -20.88
N ILE A 41 10.16 -3.66 -20.10
CA ILE A 41 9.18 -3.03 -19.22
C ILE A 41 9.74 -3.01 -17.82
N VAL A 42 9.75 -1.84 -17.18
CA VAL A 42 10.06 -1.67 -15.77
C VAL A 42 8.77 -1.38 -15.03
N ARG A 43 8.34 -2.29 -14.16
CA ARG A 43 7.18 -2.10 -13.30
C ARG A 43 7.61 -1.41 -12.03
N THR A 44 7.04 -0.23 -11.78
CA THR A 44 7.39 0.57 -10.62
C THR A 44 6.15 0.76 -9.73
N ARG A 45 6.29 0.45 -8.45
CA ARG A 45 5.26 0.75 -7.44
C ARG A 45 5.67 1.97 -6.66
N VAL A 46 4.73 2.90 -6.49
CA VAL A 46 4.90 4.09 -5.66
C VAL A 46 3.93 4.01 -4.50
N ARG A 47 4.43 4.24 -3.29
CA ARG A 47 3.64 4.34 -2.07
C ARG A 47 3.92 5.67 -1.41
N TYR A 48 2.88 6.35 -0.99
CA TYR A 48 2.96 7.61 -0.26
C TYR A 48 1.75 7.78 0.66
N PHE A 49 1.91 8.55 1.71
CA PHE A 49 0.87 8.77 2.71
C PHE A 49 0.17 10.12 2.53
N ASP A 50 0.81 11.09 1.89
CA ASP A 50 0.22 12.37 1.56
C ASP A 50 0.49 12.79 0.10
N LYS A 51 -0.31 13.74 -0.40
CA LYS A 51 -0.25 14.17 -1.81
C LYS A 51 1.06 14.86 -2.19
N ALA A 52 1.65 15.62 -1.26
CA ALA A 52 2.91 16.33 -1.52
C ALA A 52 4.07 15.35 -1.71
N GLU A 53 4.11 14.27 -0.92
CA GLU A 53 5.07 13.18 -1.10
C GLU A 53 4.85 12.48 -2.45
N GLY A 54 3.59 12.24 -2.85
CA GLY A 54 3.25 11.68 -4.14
C GLY A 54 3.73 12.53 -5.32
N GLU A 55 3.54 13.84 -5.26
CA GLU A 55 4.06 14.80 -6.27
C GLU A 55 5.58 14.78 -6.33
N LYS A 56 6.25 14.74 -5.19
CA LYS A 56 7.71 14.61 -5.11
C LYS A 56 8.20 13.33 -5.80
N PHE A 57 7.55 12.20 -5.57
CA PHE A 57 7.92 10.93 -6.18
C PHE A 57 7.68 10.92 -7.69
N ASN A 58 6.62 11.54 -8.16
CA ASN A 58 6.38 11.74 -9.59
C ASN A 58 7.50 12.56 -10.25
N ASN A 59 7.97 13.61 -9.59
CA ASN A 59 9.10 14.41 -10.07
C ASN A 59 10.39 13.57 -10.14
N ILE A 60 10.68 12.76 -9.14
CA ILE A 60 11.84 11.84 -9.14
C ILE A 60 11.78 10.86 -10.32
N ILE A 61 10.60 10.30 -10.59
CA ILE A 61 10.40 9.38 -11.72
C ILE A 61 10.62 10.10 -13.05
N ASN A 62 10.07 11.30 -13.20
CA ASN A 62 10.25 12.12 -14.41
C ASN A 62 11.72 12.50 -14.63
N ASP A 63 12.44 12.86 -13.58
CA ASP A 63 13.89 13.15 -13.63
C ASP A 63 14.68 11.90 -14.02
N ALA A 64 14.32 10.73 -13.53
CA ALA A 64 14.92 9.46 -13.90
C ALA A 64 14.69 9.13 -15.38
N LEU A 65 13.48 9.36 -15.90
CA LEU A 65 13.17 9.21 -17.33
C LEU A 65 13.94 10.22 -18.19
N ALA A 66 14.02 11.49 -17.77
CA ALA A 66 14.80 12.52 -18.46
C ALA A 66 16.29 12.17 -18.50
N ARG A 67 16.83 11.60 -17.42
CA ARG A 67 18.21 11.07 -17.41
C ARG A 67 18.41 9.97 -18.43
N VAL A 68 17.50 9.00 -18.50
CA VAL A 68 17.56 7.93 -19.50
C VAL A 68 17.54 8.50 -20.91
N ALA A 69 16.64 9.44 -21.21
CA ALA A 69 16.56 10.05 -22.53
C ALA A 69 17.85 10.79 -22.93
N ARG A 70 18.50 11.45 -21.98
CA ARG A 70 19.79 12.14 -22.21
C ARG A 70 20.93 11.15 -22.42
N ASP A 71 21.03 10.12 -21.56
CA ASP A 71 22.17 9.20 -21.55
C ASP A 71 22.05 8.12 -22.65
N PHE A 72 20.84 7.90 -23.18
CA PHE A 72 20.52 6.92 -24.24
C PHE A 72 19.65 7.54 -25.34
N PRO A 73 20.16 8.46 -26.17
CA PRO A 73 19.35 9.23 -27.13
C PRO A 73 18.67 8.36 -28.22
N ASN A 74 19.12 7.13 -28.43
CA ASN A 74 18.52 6.19 -29.37
C ASN A 74 17.49 5.24 -28.73
N VAL A 75 17.18 5.42 -27.44
CA VAL A 75 16.18 4.62 -26.71
C VAL A 75 14.94 5.47 -26.50
N LYS A 76 13.81 5.00 -27.03
CA LYS A 76 12.51 5.60 -26.72
C LYS A 76 12.04 5.13 -25.35
N THR A 77 11.62 6.07 -24.51
CA THR A 77 10.96 5.79 -23.25
C THR A 77 9.48 6.15 -23.37
N GLU A 78 8.62 5.34 -22.76
CA GLU A 78 7.17 5.53 -22.76
C GLU A 78 6.58 5.07 -21.42
N VAL A 79 5.65 5.84 -20.86
CA VAL A 79 4.84 5.43 -19.72
C VAL A 79 3.63 4.70 -20.26
N LEU A 80 3.64 3.37 -20.17
CA LEU A 80 2.57 2.51 -20.68
C LEU A 80 1.30 2.58 -19.80
N GLN A 81 1.49 2.77 -18.51
CA GLN A 81 0.41 2.81 -17.54
C GLN A 81 0.83 3.64 -16.32
N ASP A 82 -0.03 4.61 -15.96
CA ASP A 82 0.03 5.33 -14.70
C ASP A 82 -1.35 5.28 -14.06
N VAL A 83 -1.51 4.45 -13.01
CA VAL A 83 -2.80 4.21 -12.37
C VAL A 83 -2.67 4.30 -10.86
N MET A 84 -3.41 5.22 -10.27
CA MET A 84 -3.66 5.20 -8.84
C MET A 84 -4.61 4.04 -8.50
N GLN A 85 -4.14 3.05 -7.76
CA GLN A 85 -4.95 1.91 -7.36
C GLN A 85 -5.94 2.25 -6.26
N TYR A 86 -5.51 3.07 -5.27
CA TYR A 86 -6.30 3.55 -4.14
C TYR A 86 -5.57 4.69 -3.44
N GLU A 87 -6.33 5.52 -2.74
CA GLU A 87 -5.81 6.57 -1.86
C GLU A 87 -5.57 6.02 -0.44
N ASN A 88 -4.96 6.84 0.44
CA ASN A 88 -4.85 6.54 1.85
C ASN A 88 -6.24 6.35 2.46
N VAL A 89 -6.50 5.20 3.05
CA VAL A 89 -7.80 4.84 3.64
C VAL A 89 -8.22 5.79 4.76
N ALA A 90 -7.27 6.43 5.44
CA ALA A 90 -7.55 7.41 6.48
C ALA A 90 -8.40 8.60 5.98
N TYR A 91 -8.29 8.96 4.68
CA TYR A 91 -9.12 10.04 4.10
C TYR A 91 -10.60 9.66 3.96
N THR A 92 -10.92 8.39 4.02
CA THR A 92 -12.29 7.88 3.87
C THR A 92 -12.81 7.21 5.13
N LEU A 93 -11.98 7.08 6.17
CA LEU A 93 -12.37 6.45 7.43
C LEU A 93 -13.48 7.25 8.11
N HIS A 94 -14.56 6.56 8.49
CA HIS A 94 -15.68 7.19 9.17
C HIS A 94 -15.48 7.12 10.69
N PRO A 95 -15.62 8.24 11.44
CA PRO A 95 -15.41 8.24 12.90
C PRO A 95 -16.31 7.25 13.67
N GLN A 96 -17.51 6.96 13.15
CA GLN A 96 -18.38 5.95 13.76
C GLN A 96 -17.82 4.53 13.62
N ALA A 97 -17.05 4.21 12.58
CA ALA A 97 -16.44 2.90 12.42
C ALA A 97 -15.42 2.62 13.54
N GLN A 98 -14.61 3.61 13.91
CA GLN A 98 -13.70 3.49 15.05
C GLN A 98 -14.45 3.24 16.36
N LYS A 99 -15.52 4.03 16.62
CA LYS A 99 -16.34 3.86 17.83
C LYS A 99 -17.01 2.49 17.90
N LEU A 100 -17.48 1.95 16.76
CA LEU A 100 -18.06 0.59 16.72
C LEU A 100 -17.04 -0.46 17.15
N VAL A 101 -15.82 -0.37 16.64
CA VAL A 101 -14.72 -1.30 16.99
C VAL A 101 -14.34 -1.16 18.47
N GLU A 102 -14.17 0.07 18.97
CA GLU A 102 -13.86 0.32 20.38
C GLU A 102 -14.92 -0.22 21.32
N ASN A 103 -16.21 0.00 21.00
CA ASN A 103 -17.33 -0.49 21.78
C ASN A 103 -17.41 -2.03 21.78
N ALA A 104 -17.18 -2.65 20.62
CA ALA A 104 -17.14 -4.10 20.51
C ALA A 104 -15.99 -4.70 21.33
N ALA A 105 -14.81 -4.11 21.23
CA ALA A 105 -13.65 -4.57 21.98
C ALA A 105 -13.86 -4.51 23.51
N LYS A 106 -14.48 -3.43 24.02
CA LYS A 106 -14.84 -3.30 25.44
C LYS A 106 -15.76 -4.44 25.90
N LYS A 107 -16.71 -4.87 25.07
CA LYS A 107 -17.64 -5.96 25.41
C LYS A 107 -16.95 -7.31 25.54
N ILE A 108 -15.88 -7.54 24.82
CA ILE A 108 -15.06 -8.77 24.92
C ILE A 108 -13.86 -8.60 25.86
N GLY A 109 -13.81 -7.50 26.64
CA GLY A 109 -12.75 -7.25 27.61
C GLY A 109 -11.39 -6.90 26.98
N LYS A 110 -11.38 -6.38 25.76
CA LYS A 110 -10.15 -6.03 25.02
C LYS A 110 -10.02 -4.53 24.84
N LYS A 111 -8.77 -4.09 24.64
CA LYS A 111 -8.43 -2.71 24.24
C LYS A 111 -7.98 -2.71 22.79
N VAL A 112 -8.52 -1.81 22.00
CA VAL A 112 -8.09 -1.59 20.60
C VAL A 112 -6.88 -0.67 20.57
N VAL A 113 -5.94 -0.98 19.70
CA VAL A 113 -4.85 -0.10 19.29
C VAL A 113 -4.97 0.09 17.79
N PHE A 114 -5.11 1.33 17.35
CA PHE A 114 -5.08 1.67 15.92
C PHE A 114 -3.64 1.88 15.51
N THR A 115 -3.27 1.26 14.40
CA THR A 115 -1.92 1.35 13.83
C THR A 115 -2.02 1.71 12.35
N ASP A 116 -0.94 2.29 11.84
CA ASP A 116 -0.83 2.58 10.41
C ASP A 116 -0.31 1.34 9.67
N GLU A 117 -0.77 1.19 8.43
CA GLU A 117 -0.36 0.08 7.56
C GLU A 117 0.17 0.63 6.23
N ARG A 118 1.37 0.21 5.84
CA ARG A 118 2.00 0.59 4.56
C ARG A 118 1.49 -0.22 3.38
N GLY A 119 0.89 -1.35 3.64
CA GLY A 119 0.36 -2.26 2.64
C GLY A 119 -0.93 -1.76 2.00
N GLY A 120 -1.26 -2.28 0.83
CA GLY A 120 -2.58 -2.13 0.26
C GLY A 120 -3.57 -3.03 0.97
N THR A 121 -4.68 -2.46 1.40
CA THR A 121 -5.70 -3.19 2.15
C THR A 121 -6.99 -3.33 1.34
N THR A 122 -7.81 -4.33 1.68
CA THR A 122 -9.15 -4.49 1.09
C THR A 122 -10.03 -3.28 1.36
N ALA A 123 -9.89 -2.63 2.53
CA ALA A 123 -10.61 -1.41 2.86
C ALA A 123 -10.26 -0.27 1.88
N ALA A 124 -8.99 -0.10 1.53
CA ALA A 124 -8.57 0.89 0.55
C ALA A 124 -9.12 0.60 -0.85
N MET A 125 -9.15 -0.67 -1.25
CA MET A 125 -9.73 -1.09 -2.54
C MET A 125 -11.24 -0.86 -2.60
N PHE A 126 -11.96 -1.09 -1.50
CA PHE A 126 -13.39 -0.78 -1.41
C PHE A 126 -13.65 0.73 -1.43
N ALA A 127 -12.82 1.51 -0.72
CA ALA A 127 -12.91 2.97 -0.73
C ALA A 127 -12.72 3.54 -2.14
N ALA A 128 -11.78 3.02 -2.91
CA ALA A 128 -11.57 3.38 -4.33
C ALA A 128 -12.80 3.09 -5.21
N LYS A 129 -13.65 2.14 -4.80
CA LYS A 129 -14.92 1.81 -5.47
C LYS A 129 -16.14 2.51 -4.87
N GLY A 130 -15.93 3.49 -3.98
CA GLY A 130 -17.00 4.28 -3.36
C GLY A 130 -17.56 3.73 -2.03
N LEU A 131 -17.12 2.56 -1.56
CA LEU A 131 -17.49 1.99 -0.26
C LEU A 131 -16.58 2.54 0.82
N LYS A 132 -16.84 3.77 1.25
CA LYS A 132 -16.03 4.51 2.23
C LYS A 132 -16.33 4.09 3.67
N GLY A 133 -15.43 4.46 4.58
CA GLY A 133 -15.59 4.30 6.03
C GLY A 133 -15.06 2.98 6.60
N GLY A 134 -14.56 2.08 5.76
CA GLY A 134 -13.98 0.81 6.19
C GLY A 134 -12.62 0.94 6.83
N MET A 135 -12.28 -0.03 7.67
CA MET A 135 -10.94 -0.24 8.23
C MET A 135 -10.60 -1.73 8.21
N CYS A 136 -9.32 -2.05 8.37
CA CYS A 136 -8.91 -3.42 8.58
C CYS A 136 -8.91 -3.75 10.08
N LEU A 137 -9.28 -4.97 10.40
CA LEU A 137 -9.19 -5.53 11.74
C LEU A 137 -8.07 -6.57 11.78
N PHE A 138 -7.53 -6.82 12.96
CA PHE A 138 -6.58 -7.93 13.15
C PHE A 138 -7.26 -9.27 12.87
N THR A 139 -6.46 -10.26 12.50
CA THR A 139 -6.93 -11.60 12.12
C THR A 139 -6.18 -12.72 12.82
N GLY A 140 -5.22 -12.38 13.69
CA GLY A 140 -4.30 -13.36 14.29
C GLY A 140 -3.21 -13.84 13.33
N GLN A 141 -3.00 -13.14 12.22
CA GLN A 141 -1.96 -13.46 11.24
C GLN A 141 -0.68 -12.69 11.56
N HIS A 142 0.44 -13.38 11.53
CA HIS A 142 1.76 -12.86 11.85
C HIS A 142 2.78 -13.16 10.76
N GLU A 143 3.82 -12.34 10.67
CA GLU A 143 4.92 -12.43 9.69
C GLU A 143 4.43 -12.57 8.24
N VAL A 144 3.35 -11.87 7.92
CA VAL A 144 2.69 -11.90 6.60
C VAL A 144 3.68 -11.67 5.46
N HIS A 145 3.47 -12.38 4.36
CA HIS A 145 4.33 -12.33 3.17
C HIS A 145 5.75 -12.90 3.38
N SER A 146 5.95 -13.72 4.41
CA SER A 146 7.22 -14.38 4.67
C SER A 146 7.06 -15.91 4.66
N THR A 147 8.19 -16.64 4.58
CA THR A 147 8.19 -18.10 4.74
C THR A 147 7.93 -18.56 6.17
N ARG A 148 7.84 -17.63 7.12
CA ARG A 148 7.54 -17.86 8.53
C ARG A 148 6.13 -17.42 8.91
N GLU A 149 5.30 -17.11 7.92
CA GLU A 149 3.92 -16.69 8.14
C GLU A 149 3.14 -17.75 8.90
N TYR A 150 2.43 -17.34 9.95
CA TYR A 150 1.58 -18.21 10.75
C TYR A 150 0.32 -17.48 11.22
N ALA A 151 -0.66 -18.24 11.69
CA ALA A 151 -1.85 -17.72 12.35
C ALA A 151 -1.94 -18.26 13.79
N ASP A 152 -2.23 -17.39 14.75
CA ASP A 152 -2.53 -17.75 16.12
C ASP A 152 -4.03 -18.03 16.27
N LEU A 153 -4.40 -19.25 16.66
CA LEU A 153 -5.81 -19.67 16.78
C LEU A 153 -6.57 -18.90 17.84
N LYS A 154 -5.93 -18.52 18.94
CA LYS A 154 -6.58 -17.74 19.99
C LYS A 154 -6.87 -16.32 19.52
N GLU A 155 -5.94 -15.71 18.83
CA GLU A 155 -6.15 -14.37 18.25
C GLU A 155 -7.19 -14.41 17.12
N MET A 156 -7.27 -15.47 16.34
CA MET A 156 -8.35 -15.68 15.36
C MET A 156 -9.71 -15.77 16.03
N GLU A 157 -9.82 -16.47 17.16
CA GLU A 157 -11.05 -16.53 17.97
C GLU A 157 -11.41 -15.13 18.50
N GLU A 158 -10.45 -14.39 19.02
CA GLU A 158 -10.65 -13.02 19.49
C GLU A 158 -11.12 -12.09 18.36
N ALA A 159 -10.53 -12.21 17.16
CA ALA A 159 -10.96 -11.46 15.98
C ALA A 159 -12.41 -11.81 15.57
N TYR A 160 -12.77 -13.09 15.63
CA TYR A 160 -14.12 -13.55 15.36
C TYR A 160 -15.13 -12.99 16.37
N LEU A 161 -14.83 -13.04 17.68
CA LEU A 161 -15.67 -12.48 18.73
C LEU A 161 -15.84 -10.96 18.57
N LEU A 162 -14.76 -10.24 18.22
CA LEU A 162 -14.81 -8.81 17.94
C LEU A 162 -15.77 -8.51 16.76
N MET A 163 -15.66 -9.28 15.68
CA MET A 163 -16.52 -9.12 14.51
C MET A 163 -18.00 -9.36 14.86
N LEU A 164 -18.32 -10.38 15.66
CA LEU A 164 -19.67 -10.63 16.12
C LEU A 164 -20.22 -9.44 16.93
N GLU A 165 -19.44 -8.87 17.83
CA GLU A 165 -19.87 -7.71 18.62
C GLU A 165 -20.01 -6.44 17.79
N ILE A 166 -19.25 -6.27 16.71
CA ILE A 166 -19.45 -5.19 15.73
C ILE A 166 -20.79 -5.38 15.03
N ILE A 167 -21.08 -6.58 14.51
CA ILE A 167 -22.31 -6.88 13.78
C ILE A 167 -23.53 -6.65 14.65
N LYS A 168 -23.52 -7.04 15.92
CA LYS A 168 -24.62 -6.82 16.87
C LYS A 168 -24.94 -5.35 17.13
N GLN A 169 -24.05 -4.43 16.80
CA GLN A 169 -24.26 -2.98 16.94
C GLN A 169 -24.91 -2.36 15.70
N ILE A 170 -24.96 -3.10 14.59
CA ILE A 170 -25.60 -2.63 13.35
C ILE A 170 -27.12 -2.82 13.54
N PRO A 171 -27.93 -1.76 13.38
CA PRO A 171 -29.39 -1.90 13.45
C PRO A 171 -29.87 -2.92 12.42
N SER A 172 -30.82 -3.76 12.83
CA SER A 172 -31.52 -4.63 11.86
C SER A 172 -32.21 -3.74 10.83
N ILE A 173 -31.93 -3.99 9.56
CA ILE A 173 -32.56 -3.31 8.42
C ILE A 173 -33.97 -3.79 8.27
#